data_1c397d7bd0d26d677a48e243d12199de
#
_entry.id   1c397d7bd0d26d677a48e243d12199de
#
_cell.length_a   1.000
_cell.length_b   1.000
_cell.length_c   1.000
_cell.angle_alpha   90.00
_cell.angle_beta   90.00
_cell.angle_gamma   90.00
#
_symmetry.space_group_name_H-M   'P 1'
#
loop_
_entity.id
_entity.type
_entity.pdbx_description
1 polymer ?
#
loop_
_entity_poly.entity_id
_entity_poly.type
_entity_poly.pdbx_seq_one_letter_code
_entity_poly.pdbx_strand_id
1 'polypeptide(L)'
;LLLGSGGTALWLWTQGQASAGVVAAVIAMALRLMGYSHWVMWQMTGLFENVGTIQDGILTLTRPRAVLDAPDARPLVVTQGAIAFEDVAFSYKDGGKRVIDGLQLSIRPGERVGLIGRSGAGKSTLVNLLLRFHDVQGGRITIDGQDIRHVTQDSLRAAIGMVTQDTSLLHRSMRENILYGRPDATEEEMRAAAARAQASDFIETLTDLKGRGGYDAQVGERGVKLSGGQRQRVAIARVMLKDAPILILDEA
;
A
#
# COMPACT_ATOMS: atom_id res chain seq x y z
N LEU A 1 25.80 -18.06 -43.34
CA LEU A 1 25.11 -17.79 -44.61
C LEU A 1 26.01 -17.03 -45.53
N LEU A 2 26.48 -15.83 -45.19
CA LEU A 2 27.26 -14.92 -46.03
C LEU A 2 28.58 -15.54 -46.54
N LEU A 3 29.38 -16.21 -45.69
CA LEU A 3 30.61 -16.89 -46.05
C LEU A 3 30.37 -18.08 -46.96
N GLY A 4 29.30 -18.87 -46.74
CA GLY A 4 28.99 -20.01 -47.57
C GLY A 4 28.46 -19.60 -48.95
N SER A 5 27.44 -18.77 -49.03
CA SER A 5 26.82 -18.34 -50.29
C SER A 5 27.80 -17.45 -51.11
N GLY A 6 28.49 -16.51 -50.46
CA GLY A 6 29.49 -15.62 -51.09
C GLY A 6 30.70 -16.39 -51.57
N GLY A 7 31.23 -17.32 -50.77
CA GLY A 7 32.33 -18.20 -51.17
C GLY A 7 32.03 -19.10 -52.37
N THR A 8 30.81 -19.71 -52.37
CA THR A 8 30.34 -20.49 -53.51
C THR A 8 30.20 -19.68 -54.78
N ALA A 9 29.63 -18.47 -54.67
CA ALA A 9 29.44 -17.57 -55.79
C ALA A 9 30.80 -17.08 -56.37
N LEU A 10 31.78 -16.78 -55.51
CA LEU A 10 33.15 -16.43 -55.93
C LEU A 10 33.86 -17.60 -56.61
N TRP A 11 33.73 -18.82 -56.08
CA TRP A 11 34.30 -20.00 -56.67
C TRP A 11 33.72 -20.28 -58.06
N LEU A 12 32.39 -20.20 -58.28
CA LEU A 12 31.76 -20.31 -59.59
C LEU A 12 32.21 -19.20 -60.57
N TRP A 13 32.46 -18.02 -60.11
CA TRP A 13 32.97 -16.92 -60.92
C TRP A 13 34.41 -17.21 -61.40
N THR A 14 35.29 -17.76 -60.55
CA THR A 14 36.66 -18.17 -60.97
C THR A 14 36.64 -19.30 -61.98
N GLN A 15 35.60 -20.13 -62.00
CA GLN A 15 35.40 -21.22 -62.99
C GLN A 15 34.76 -20.68 -64.28
N GLY A 16 34.47 -19.41 -64.40
CA GLY A 16 33.79 -18.81 -65.57
C GLY A 16 32.29 -19.16 -65.69
N GLN A 17 31.70 -19.83 -64.65
CA GLN A 17 30.32 -20.29 -64.65
C GLN A 17 29.33 -19.21 -64.11
N ALA A 18 29.84 -18.14 -63.55
CA ALA A 18 29.01 -17.02 -63.03
C ALA A 18 29.62 -15.67 -63.43
N SER A 19 28.79 -14.68 -63.65
CA SER A 19 29.23 -13.29 -63.87
C SER A 19 29.46 -12.55 -62.53
N ALA A 20 30.28 -11.46 -62.59
CA ALA A 20 30.46 -10.61 -61.42
C ALA A 20 29.14 -10.03 -60.86
N GLY A 21 28.17 -9.80 -61.72
CA GLY A 21 26.80 -9.37 -61.32
C GLY A 21 26.07 -10.41 -60.49
N VAL A 22 26.25 -11.71 -60.80
CA VAL A 22 25.66 -12.81 -59.99
C VAL A 22 26.28 -12.86 -58.59
N VAL A 23 27.60 -12.68 -58.48
CA VAL A 23 28.26 -12.62 -57.17
C VAL A 23 27.75 -11.48 -56.31
N ALA A 24 27.64 -10.29 -56.94
CA ALA A 24 27.11 -9.10 -56.23
C ALA A 24 25.64 -9.32 -55.76
N ALA A 25 24.83 -9.93 -56.63
CA ALA A 25 23.40 -10.25 -56.32
C ALA A 25 23.31 -11.24 -55.16
N VAL A 26 24.12 -12.29 -55.14
CA VAL A 26 24.13 -13.31 -54.06
C VAL A 26 24.53 -12.68 -52.72
N ILE A 27 25.59 -11.85 -52.73
CA ILE A 27 26.01 -11.16 -51.50
C ILE A 27 24.91 -10.19 -51.00
N ALA A 28 24.33 -9.41 -51.89
CA ALA A 28 23.26 -8.49 -51.56
C ALA A 28 22.04 -9.19 -50.98
N MET A 29 21.61 -10.32 -51.58
CA MET A 29 20.50 -11.16 -51.05
C MET A 29 20.85 -11.76 -49.68
N ALA A 30 22.09 -12.26 -49.47
CA ALA A 30 22.51 -12.82 -48.21
C ALA A 30 22.48 -11.75 -47.08
N LEU A 31 22.98 -10.52 -47.37
CA LEU A 31 22.92 -9.41 -46.42
C LEU A 31 21.47 -9.01 -46.11
N ARG A 32 20.61 -9.01 -47.12
CA ARG A 32 19.20 -8.70 -46.95
C ARG A 32 18.45 -9.72 -46.08
N LEU A 33 18.73 -11.02 -46.27
CA LEU A 33 18.18 -12.10 -45.45
C LEU A 33 18.67 -12.03 -43.99
N MET A 34 19.97 -11.70 -43.81
CA MET A 34 20.48 -11.45 -42.44
C MET A 34 19.78 -10.26 -41.78
N GLY A 35 19.55 -9.18 -42.51
CA GLY A 35 18.79 -8.03 -41.99
C GLY A 35 17.37 -8.41 -41.55
N TYR A 36 16.63 -9.17 -42.35
CA TYR A 36 15.32 -9.66 -41.96
C TYR A 36 15.35 -10.59 -40.74
N SER A 37 16.33 -11.47 -40.66
CA SER A 37 16.50 -12.36 -39.49
C SER A 37 16.71 -11.55 -38.20
N HIS A 38 17.57 -10.52 -38.24
CA HIS A 38 17.78 -9.65 -37.09
C HIS A 38 16.53 -8.86 -36.72
N TRP A 39 15.81 -8.36 -37.72
CA TRP A 39 14.56 -7.62 -37.50
C TRP A 39 13.50 -8.51 -36.83
N VAL A 40 13.33 -9.74 -37.31
CA VAL A 40 12.39 -10.71 -36.72
C VAL A 40 12.78 -11.04 -35.28
N MET A 41 14.06 -11.31 -35.03
CA MET A 41 14.57 -11.55 -33.67
C MET A 41 14.28 -10.37 -32.74
N TRP A 42 14.53 -9.16 -33.18
CA TRP A 42 14.26 -7.95 -32.41
C TRP A 42 12.77 -7.79 -32.10
N GLN A 43 11.91 -8.00 -33.09
CA GLN A 43 10.46 -7.94 -32.90
C GLN A 43 9.96 -9.04 -31.93
N MET A 44 10.51 -10.23 -32.02
CA MET A 44 10.14 -11.33 -31.10
C MET A 44 10.59 -11.02 -29.67
N THR A 45 11.77 -10.48 -29.48
CA THR A 45 12.24 -10.03 -28.16
C THR A 45 11.29 -8.99 -27.56
N GLY A 46 10.96 -7.95 -28.33
CA GLY A 46 10.00 -6.93 -27.89
C GLY A 46 8.60 -7.48 -27.58
N LEU A 47 8.14 -8.49 -28.35
CA LEU A 47 6.88 -9.17 -28.07
C LEU A 47 6.93 -9.88 -26.71
N PHE A 48 7.98 -10.66 -26.43
CA PHE A 48 8.11 -11.38 -25.17
C PHE A 48 8.26 -10.43 -23.97
N GLU A 49 9.01 -9.34 -24.10
CA GLU A 49 9.11 -8.31 -23.06
C GLU A 49 7.75 -7.69 -22.74
N ASN A 50 6.98 -7.34 -23.78
CA ASN A 50 5.64 -6.76 -23.59
C ASN A 50 4.68 -7.77 -22.95
N VAL A 51 4.69 -9.04 -23.39
CA VAL A 51 3.87 -10.10 -22.78
C VAL A 51 4.26 -10.31 -21.32
N GLY A 52 5.56 -10.34 -21.01
CA GLY A 52 6.05 -10.45 -19.62
C GLY A 52 5.56 -9.29 -18.74
N THR A 53 5.67 -8.06 -19.22
CA THR A 53 5.20 -6.87 -18.51
C THR A 53 3.70 -6.89 -18.27
N ILE A 54 2.91 -7.31 -19.29
CA ILE A 54 1.46 -7.45 -19.16
C ILE A 54 1.10 -8.53 -18.14
N GLN A 55 1.77 -9.69 -18.18
CA GLN A 55 1.53 -10.77 -17.22
C GLN A 55 1.83 -10.33 -15.79
N ASP A 56 2.94 -9.64 -15.55
CA ASP A 56 3.28 -9.13 -14.22
C ASP A 56 2.25 -8.10 -13.71
N GLY A 57 1.81 -7.20 -14.60
CA GLY A 57 0.73 -6.28 -14.32
C GLY A 57 -0.59 -6.98 -13.97
N ILE A 58 -0.98 -7.99 -14.75
CA ILE A 58 -2.19 -8.78 -14.49
C ILE A 58 -2.07 -9.53 -13.15
N LEU A 59 -0.95 -10.19 -12.88
CA LEU A 59 -0.71 -10.91 -11.62
C LEU A 59 -0.82 -9.97 -10.41
N THR A 60 -0.40 -8.72 -10.55
CA THR A 60 -0.53 -7.73 -9.48
C THR A 60 -1.98 -7.30 -9.27
N LEU A 61 -2.72 -7.05 -10.36
CA LEU A 61 -4.11 -6.59 -10.31
C LEU A 61 -5.10 -7.70 -9.91
N THR A 62 -4.82 -8.95 -10.27
CA THR A 62 -5.69 -10.10 -10.00
C THR A 62 -5.40 -10.82 -8.69
N ARG A 63 -4.45 -10.32 -7.88
CA ARG A 63 -4.22 -10.90 -6.55
C ARG A 63 -5.53 -10.91 -5.76
N PRO A 64 -6.01 -12.08 -5.33
CA PRO A 64 -7.22 -12.14 -4.52
C PRO A 64 -6.99 -11.38 -3.20
N ARG A 65 -7.97 -10.60 -2.79
CA ARG A 65 -7.94 -9.97 -1.47
C ARG A 65 -8.04 -11.06 -0.42
N ALA A 66 -7.12 -11.09 0.53
CA ALA A 66 -7.07 -12.11 1.58
C ALA A 66 -8.25 -12.01 2.56
N VAL A 67 -8.78 -10.80 2.77
CA VAL A 67 -9.91 -10.54 3.68
C VAL A 67 -11.00 -9.84 2.89
N LEU A 68 -12.16 -10.48 2.80
CA LEU A 68 -13.38 -9.96 2.17
C LEU A 68 -14.48 -9.83 3.21
N ASP A 69 -15.40 -8.91 2.98
CA ASP A 69 -16.63 -8.88 3.77
C ASP A 69 -17.49 -10.10 3.46
N ALA A 70 -18.06 -10.69 4.50
CA ALA A 70 -19.02 -11.77 4.33
C ALA A 70 -20.25 -11.27 3.53
N PRO A 71 -20.91 -12.11 2.72
CA PRO A 71 -22.07 -11.69 1.94
C PRO A 71 -23.22 -11.12 2.79
N ASP A 72 -23.29 -11.51 4.05
CA ASP A 72 -24.27 -11.09 5.06
C ASP A 72 -23.70 -10.07 6.06
N ALA A 73 -22.50 -9.53 5.81
CA ALA A 73 -21.86 -8.56 6.69
C ALA A 73 -22.73 -7.31 6.86
N ARG A 74 -22.88 -6.87 8.10
CA ARG A 74 -23.67 -5.70 8.49
C ARG A 74 -22.75 -4.59 8.99
N PRO A 75 -23.17 -3.33 8.93
CA PRO A 75 -22.42 -2.26 9.58
C PRO A 75 -22.26 -2.53 11.08
N LEU A 76 -21.05 -2.32 11.61
CA LEU A 76 -20.76 -2.38 13.04
C LEU A 76 -21.51 -1.24 13.75
N VAL A 77 -22.23 -1.57 14.80
CA VAL A 77 -22.89 -0.60 15.69
C VAL A 77 -22.18 -0.62 17.04
N VAL A 78 -21.37 0.40 17.30
CA VAL A 78 -20.69 0.55 18.60
C VAL A 78 -21.59 1.32 19.56
N THR A 79 -21.92 0.70 20.66
CA THR A 79 -22.77 1.28 21.72
C THR A 79 -21.99 1.62 22.97
N GLN A 80 -21.08 0.75 23.39
CA GLN A 80 -20.28 0.88 24.59
C GLN A 80 -18.77 0.81 24.32
N GLY A 81 -18.37 0.14 23.25
CA GLY A 81 -16.97 -0.04 22.87
C GLY A 81 -16.25 -1.15 23.67
N ALA A 82 -17.00 -2.13 24.17
CA ALA A 82 -16.41 -3.32 24.79
C ALA A 82 -15.73 -4.19 23.73
N ILE A 83 -14.51 -4.66 23.99
CA ILE A 83 -13.75 -5.50 23.05
C ILE A 83 -13.42 -6.82 23.73
N ALA A 84 -13.62 -7.95 23.03
CA ALA A 84 -13.18 -9.24 23.53
C ALA A 84 -12.42 -10.03 22.47
N PHE A 85 -11.32 -10.63 22.88
CA PHE A 85 -10.57 -11.65 22.15
C PHE A 85 -10.84 -12.98 22.86
N GLU A 86 -11.47 -13.92 22.16
CA GLU A 86 -11.92 -15.19 22.72
C GLU A 86 -11.18 -16.32 22.04
N ASP A 87 -10.23 -16.95 22.75
CA ASP A 87 -9.39 -18.07 22.29
C ASP A 87 -8.72 -17.82 20.93
N VAL A 88 -8.22 -16.59 20.73
CA VAL A 88 -7.69 -16.15 19.44
C VAL A 88 -6.36 -16.82 19.14
N ALA A 89 -6.29 -17.46 17.96
CA ALA A 89 -5.08 -18.05 17.41
C ALA A 89 -4.79 -17.49 16.01
N PHE A 90 -3.52 -17.12 15.77
CA PHE A 90 -3.10 -16.53 14.50
C PHE A 90 -1.65 -16.83 14.15
N SER A 91 -1.40 -17.10 12.86
CA SER A 91 -0.09 -17.15 12.22
C SER A 91 -0.13 -16.44 10.84
N TYR A 92 0.97 -15.80 10.44
CA TYR A 92 1.06 -15.13 9.11
C TYR A 92 1.17 -16.12 7.94
N LYS A 93 1.60 -17.35 8.20
CA LYS A 93 1.72 -18.41 7.19
C LYS A 93 0.95 -19.63 7.66
N ASP A 94 0.24 -20.26 6.77
CA ASP A 94 -0.45 -21.53 7.04
C ASP A 94 0.58 -22.59 7.48
N GLY A 95 0.33 -23.22 8.63
CA GLY A 95 1.26 -24.17 9.25
C GLY A 95 2.54 -23.56 9.84
N GLY A 96 2.66 -22.21 9.85
CA GLY A 96 3.79 -21.50 10.44
C GLY A 96 3.71 -21.40 11.97
N LYS A 97 4.75 -20.82 12.57
CA LYS A 97 4.78 -20.53 14.01
C LYS A 97 3.63 -19.60 14.38
N ARG A 98 2.82 -19.99 15.35
CA ARG A 98 1.77 -19.14 15.91
C ARG A 98 2.38 -17.89 16.53
N VAL A 99 1.86 -16.73 16.14
CA VAL A 99 2.22 -15.43 16.72
C VAL A 99 1.32 -15.13 17.91
N ILE A 100 0.06 -15.51 17.81
CA ILE A 100 -0.93 -15.48 18.88
C ILE A 100 -1.45 -16.91 19.04
N ASP A 101 -1.55 -17.40 20.28
CA ASP A 101 -1.99 -18.76 20.57
C ASP A 101 -2.87 -18.78 21.81
N GLY A 102 -4.16 -18.97 21.60
CA GLY A 102 -5.17 -19.07 22.65
C GLY A 102 -5.35 -17.79 23.48
N LEU A 103 -5.23 -16.60 22.84
CA LEU A 103 -5.36 -15.35 23.57
C LEU A 103 -6.78 -15.12 24.05
N GLN A 104 -6.90 -14.87 25.34
CA GLN A 104 -8.13 -14.37 25.96
C GLN A 104 -7.86 -12.99 26.56
N LEU A 105 -8.59 -11.98 26.08
CA LEU A 105 -8.49 -10.61 26.57
C LEU A 105 -9.87 -9.96 26.49
N SER A 106 -10.31 -9.34 27.59
CA SER A 106 -11.55 -8.57 27.63
C SER A 106 -11.24 -7.15 28.05
N ILE A 107 -11.71 -6.18 27.28
CA ILE A 107 -11.56 -4.74 27.52
C ILE A 107 -12.95 -4.17 27.76
N ARG A 108 -13.17 -3.57 28.90
CA ARG A 108 -14.46 -2.99 29.28
C ARG A 108 -14.71 -1.65 28.59
N PRO A 109 -15.95 -1.21 28.48
CA PRO A 109 -16.26 0.14 28.00
C PRO A 109 -15.45 1.21 28.76
N GLY A 110 -14.81 2.10 28.00
CA GLY A 110 -14.01 3.21 28.55
C GLY A 110 -12.71 2.80 29.25
N GLU A 111 -12.36 1.52 29.27
CA GLU A 111 -11.12 1.03 29.86
C GLU A 111 -9.91 1.44 29.04
N ARG A 112 -8.79 1.79 29.71
CA ARG A 112 -7.49 2.08 29.08
C ARG A 112 -6.56 0.92 29.32
N VAL A 113 -6.13 0.25 28.25
CA VAL A 113 -5.29 -0.95 28.33
C VAL A 113 -3.94 -0.66 27.71
N GLY A 114 -2.86 -0.92 28.42
CA GLY A 114 -1.49 -0.85 27.92
C GLY A 114 -0.99 -2.23 27.49
N LEU A 115 -0.57 -2.37 26.23
CA LEU A 115 0.06 -3.58 25.70
C LEU A 115 1.57 -3.49 25.85
N ILE A 116 2.14 -4.25 26.80
CA ILE A 116 3.56 -4.26 27.12
C ILE A 116 4.17 -5.60 26.69
N GLY A 117 5.34 -5.57 26.08
CA GLY A 117 6.05 -6.78 25.68
C GLY A 117 7.27 -6.50 24.81
N ARG A 118 8.16 -7.49 24.70
CA ARG A 118 9.37 -7.39 23.86
C ARG A 118 8.99 -7.17 22.38
N SER A 119 9.96 -6.66 21.59
CA SER A 119 9.80 -6.64 20.14
C SER A 119 9.51 -8.05 19.61
N GLY A 120 8.54 -8.18 18.69
CA GLY A 120 8.08 -9.47 18.18
C GLY A 120 7.11 -10.24 19.09
N ALA A 121 6.66 -9.69 20.22
CA ALA A 121 5.68 -10.33 21.11
C ALA A 121 4.23 -10.36 20.57
N GLY A 122 3.98 -9.85 19.38
CA GLY A 122 2.66 -9.88 18.74
C GLY A 122 1.77 -8.65 19.01
N LYS A 123 2.28 -7.57 19.64
CA LYS A 123 1.49 -6.35 19.92
C LYS A 123 0.86 -5.75 18.66
N SER A 124 1.66 -5.46 17.64
CA SER A 124 1.16 -4.91 16.37
C SER A 124 0.29 -5.92 15.61
N THR A 125 0.54 -7.23 15.77
CA THR A 125 -0.34 -8.28 15.24
C THR A 125 -1.72 -8.20 15.85
N LEU A 126 -1.82 -7.99 17.16
CA LEU A 126 -3.09 -7.85 17.85
C LEU A 126 -3.90 -6.66 17.33
N VAL A 127 -3.25 -5.53 17.12
CA VAL A 127 -3.85 -4.34 16.52
C VAL A 127 -4.31 -4.61 15.09
N ASN A 128 -3.48 -5.28 14.28
CA ASN A 128 -3.83 -5.64 12.90
C ASN A 128 -5.02 -6.60 12.83
N LEU A 129 -5.14 -7.52 13.77
CA LEU A 129 -6.30 -8.41 13.88
C LEU A 129 -7.56 -7.65 14.27
N LEU A 130 -7.48 -6.70 15.20
CA LEU A 130 -8.61 -5.86 15.60
C LEU A 130 -9.10 -4.98 14.44
N LEU A 131 -8.18 -4.45 13.61
CA LEU A 131 -8.50 -3.71 12.37
C LEU A 131 -8.93 -4.60 11.21
N ARG A 132 -8.93 -5.93 11.44
CA ARG A 132 -9.25 -6.94 10.44
C ARG A 132 -8.42 -6.78 9.15
N PHE A 133 -7.09 -6.59 9.30
CA PHE A 133 -6.16 -6.74 8.18
C PHE A 133 -5.88 -8.22 7.88
N HIS A 134 -6.17 -9.09 8.84
CA HIS A 134 -6.14 -10.54 8.73
C HIS A 134 -7.32 -11.11 9.52
N ASP A 135 -7.89 -12.22 9.05
CA ASP A 135 -8.85 -12.99 9.82
C ASP A 135 -8.13 -13.98 10.74
N VAL A 136 -8.67 -14.22 11.92
CA VAL A 136 -8.11 -15.16 12.89
C VAL A 136 -8.35 -16.61 12.42
N GLN A 137 -7.38 -17.50 12.71
CA GLN A 137 -7.44 -18.93 12.37
C GLN A 137 -8.18 -19.75 13.44
N GLY A 138 -8.25 -19.25 14.67
CA GLY A 138 -9.01 -19.84 15.77
C GLY A 138 -9.61 -18.75 16.63
N GLY A 139 -10.71 -19.07 17.32
CA GLY A 139 -11.42 -18.13 18.17
C GLY A 139 -12.14 -17.02 17.41
N ARG A 140 -12.41 -15.92 18.10
CA ARG A 140 -13.07 -14.74 17.52
C ARG A 140 -12.68 -13.45 18.25
N ILE A 141 -12.88 -12.33 17.57
CA ILE A 141 -12.76 -10.99 18.14
C ILE A 141 -14.11 -10.32 18.03
N THR A 142 -14.58 -9.74 19.11
CA THR A 142 -15.90 -9.07 19.14
C THR A 142 -15.77 -7.63 19.62
N ILE A 143 -16.65 -6.76 19.10
CA ILE A 143 -16.89 -5.40 19.60
C ILE A 143 -18.37 -5.31 19.97
N ASP A 144 -18.67 -5.01 21.22
CA ASP A 144 -20.01 -5.02 21.78
C ASP A 144 -20.78 -6.33 21.45
N GLY A 145 -20.08 -7.48 21.54
CA GLY A 145 -20.63 -8.81 21.23
C GLY A 145 -20.76 -9.14 19.74
N GLN A 146 -20.49 -8.19 18.82
CA GLN A 146 -20.53 -8.40 17.38
C GLN A 146 -19.17 -8.92 16.89
N ASP A 147 -19.15 -10.11 16.28
CA ASP A 147 -17.93 -10.68 15.68
C ASP A 147 -17.49 -9.83 14.48
N ILE A 148 -16.25 -9.36 14.51
CA ILE A 148 -15.69 -8.48 13.47
C ILE A 148 -15.64 -9.13 12.09
N ARG A 149 -15.76 -10.45 11.97
CA ARG A 149 -15.83 -11.18 10.69
C ARG A 149 -17.17 -11.01 9.98
N HIS A 150 -18.23 -10.71 10.74
CA HIS A 150 -19.58 -10.53 10.24
C HIS A 150 -20.02 -9.07 10.14
N VAL A 151 -19.08 -8.12 10.34
CA VAL A 151 -19.31 -6.71 10.08
C VAL A 151 -18.53 -6.23 8.86
N THR A 152 -18.98 -5.14 8.23
CA THR A 152 -18.26 -4.56 7.10
C THR A 152 -16.96 -3.91 7.57
N GLN A 153 -15.87 -4.09 6.81
CA GLN A 153 -14.55 -3.55 7.14
C GLN A 153 -14.58 -2.02 7.26
N ASP A 154 -15.35 -1.36 6.40
CA ASP A 154 -15.49 0.09 6.42
C ASP A 154 -16.08 0.60 7.72
N SER A 155 -17.18 -0.02 8.20
CA SER A 155 -17.80 0.35 9.49
C SER A 155 -16.91 0.04 10.68
N LEU A 156 -16.21 -1.09 10.66
CA LEU A 156 -15.21 -1.46 11.67
C LEU A 156 -14.10 -0.42 11.77
N ARG A 157 -13.49 -0.08 10.65
CA ARG A 157 -12.38 0.89 10.60
C ARG A 157 -12.85 2.32 10.85
N ALA A 158 -14.10 2.65 10.51
CA ALA A 158 -14.71 3.93 10.88
C ALA A 158 -14.80 4.09 12.40
N ALA A 159 -15.15 3.02 13.12
CA ALA A 159 -15.29 3.00 14.57
C ALA A 159 -13.97 3.01 15.36
N ILE A 160 -12.82 2.86 14.66
CA ILE A 160 -11.50 2.82 15.31
C ILE A 160 -10.65 3.98 14.82
N GLY A 161 -10.18 4.83 15.74
CA GLY A 161 -9.15 5.84 15.49
C GLY A 161 -7.77 5.26 15.83
N MET A 162 -6.80 5.36 14.92
CA MET A 162 -5.46 4.86 15.17
C MET A 162 -4.40 5.93 14.91
N VAL A 163 -3.50 6.13 15.87
CA VAL A 163 -2.25 6.85 15.70
C VAL A 163 -1.14 5.81 15.54
N THR A 164 -0.51 5.79 14.38
CA THR A 164 0.57 4.85 14.05
C THR A 164 1.93 5.40 14.48
N GLN A 165 2.89 4.52 14.72
CA GLN A 165 4.28 4.87 15.01
C GLN A 165 4.90 5.73 13.90
N ASP A 166 4.69 5.35 12.64
CA ASP A 166 5.09 6.16 11.48
C ASP A 166 3.95 7.12 11.09
N THR A 167 4.14 8.38 11.45
CA THR A 167 3.20 9.48 11.19
C THR A 167 3.51 10.15 9.86
N SER A 168 3.26 9.47 8.76
CA SER A 168 3.39 10.06 7.43
C SER A 168 2.27 11.07 7.15
N LEU A 169 2.62 12.17 6.50
CA LEU A 169 1.67 13.19 6.05
C LEU A 169 1.50 13.09 4.54
N LEU A 170 0.29 13.39 4.09
CA LEU A 170 0.01 13.54 2.66
C LEU A 170 0.72 14.79 2.12
N HIS A 171 1.20 14.73 0.89
CA HIS A 171 1.77 15.89 0.17
C HIS A 171 0.67 16.88 -0.22
N ARG A 172 0.02 17.46 0.78
CA ARG A 172 -1.12 18.36 0.68
C ARG A 172 -1.02 19.47 1.72
N SER A 173 -2.02 20.37 1.78
CA SER A 173 -2.09 21.38 2.82
C SER A 173 -2.24 20.79 4.23
N MET A 174 -1.92 21.56 5.26
CA MET A 174 -2.17 21.16 6.66
C MET A 174 -3.65 20.93 6.90
N ARG A 175 -4.52 21.75 6.34
CA ARG A 175 -5.98 21.59 6.35
C ARG A 175 -6.39 20.22 5.83
N GLU A 176 -6.00 19.87 4.61
CA GLU A 176 -6.35 18.58 3.99
C GLU A 176 -5.77 17.39 4.77
N ASN A 177 -4.60 17.57 5.38
CA ASN A 177 -4.01 16.56 6.23
C ASN A 177 -4.84 16.29 7.49
N ILE A 178 -5.42 17.30 8.12
CA ILE A 178 -6.25 17.12 9.31
C ILE A 178 -7.65 16.62 8.91
N LEU A 179 -8.26 17.22 7.88
CA LEU A 179 -9.57 16.81 7.34
C LEU A 179 -9.59 15.38 6.81
N TYR A 180 -8.42 14.76 6.55
CA TYR A 180 -8.37 13.35 6.19
C TYR A 180 -9.02 12.42 7.23
N GLY A 181 -9.06 12.84 8.51
CA GLY A 181 -9.76 12.12 9.57
C GLY A 181 -11.29 12.10 9.39
N ARG A 182 -11.87 13.20 8.92
CA ARG A 182 -13.30 13.37 8.60
C ARG A 182 -13.42 14.47 7.53
N PRO A 183 -13.54 14.12 6.23
CA PRO A 183 -13.49 15.06 5.11
C PRO A 183 -14.60 16.12 5.10
N ASP A 184 -15.75 15.80 5.67
CA ASP A 184 -16.95 16.63 5.77
C ASP A 184 -17.02 17.46 7.07
N ALA A 185 -15.96 17.45 7.88
CA ALA A 185 -15.88 18.27 9.07
C ALA A 185 -15.78 19.78 8.72
N THR A 186 -16.38 20.61 9.56
CA THR A 186 -16.30 22.07 9.42
C THR A 186 -14.89 22.59 9.75
N GLU A 187 -14.60 23.80 9.30
CA GLU A 187 -13.35 24.50 9.65
C GLU A 187 -13.17 24.64 11.16
N GLU A 188 -14.28 24.91 11.88
CA GLU A 188 -14.27 25.08 13.33
C GLU A 188 -13.93 23.76 14.04
N GLU A 189 -14.52 22.65 13.62
CA GLU A 189 -14.22 21.33 14.16
C GLU A 189 -12.77 20.91 13.89
N MET A 190 -12.26 21.20 12.68
CA MET A 190 -10.88 20.95 12.33
C MET A 190 -9.92 21.73 13.21
N ARG A 191 -10.16 23.05 13.41
CA ARG A 191 -9.35 23.91 14.28
C ARG A 191 -9.43 23.47 15.74
N ALA A 192 -10.60 23.09 16.23
CA ALA A 192 -10.78 22.56 17.57
C ALA A 192 -9.99 21.27 17.78
N ALA A 193 -9.99 20.35 16.80
CA ALA A 193 -9.19 19.15 16.85
C ALA A 193 -7.67 19.44 16.85
N ALA A 194 -7.22 20.39 16.04
CA ALA A 194 -5.84 20.85 16.00
C ALA A 194 -5.41 21.47 17.35
N ALA A 195 -6.25 22.28 17.96
CA ALA A 195 -6.00 22.88 19.27
C ALA A 195 -5.90 21.83 20.37
N ARG A 196 -6.82 20.88 20.41
CA ARG A 196 -6.78 19.73 21.36
C ARG A 196 -5.51 18.90 21.21
N ALA A 197 -4.99 18.73 20.00
CA ALA A 197 -3.72 18.07 19.71
C ALA A 197 -2.50 18.97 19.93
N GLN A 198 -2.67 20.21 20.41
CA GLN A 198 -1.62 21.21 20.56
C GLN A 198 -0.83 21.45 19.26
N ALA A 199 -1.53 21.43 18.15
CA ALA A 199 -0.95 21.63 16.83
C ALA A 199 -1.15 23.06 16.29
N SER A 200 -2.13 23.82 16.78
CA SER A 200 -2.50 25.15 16.26
C SER A 200 -1.34 26.13 16.27
N ASP A 201 -0.60 26.22 17.38
CA ASP A 201 0.46 27.23 17.57
C ASP A 201 1.54 27.13 16.50
N PHE A 202 2.03 25.92 16.21
CA PHE A 202 3.04 25.76 15.18
C PHE A 202 2.45 25.84 13.77
N ILE A 203 1.20 25.37 13.55
CA ILE A 203 0.55 25.45 12.24
C ILE A 203 0.43 26.90 11.80
N GLU A 204 0.01 27.79 12.66
CA GLU A 204 -0.18 29.22 12.36
C GLU A 204 1.12 29.96 11.96
N THR A 205 2.27 29.42 12.42
CA THR A 205 3.59 29.97 12.04
C THR A 205 4.16 29.41 10.74
N LEU A 206 3.52 28.38 10.15
CA LEU A 206 4.01 27.77 8.92
C LEU A 206 3.84 28.72 7.73
N THR A 207 4.84 28.71 6.85
CA THR A 207 4.76 29.34 5.52
C THR A 207 5.49 28.46 4.53
N ASP A 208 4.85 28.10 3.43
CA ASP A 208 5.46 27.29 2.39
C ASP A 208 6.25 28.13 1.36
N LEU A 209 6.96 27.45 0.44
CA LEU A 209 7.77 28.08 -0.59
C LEU A 209 6.97 28.97 -1.58
N LYS A 210 5.64 28.84 -1.60
CA LYS A 210 4.73 29.63 -2.43
C LYS A 210 4.07 30.77 -1.63
N GLY A 211 4.46 30.99 -0.36
CA GLY A 211 3.92 32.02 0.49
C GLY A 211 2.55 31.70 1.11
N ARG A 212 2.05 30.46 1.01
CA ARG A 212 0.82 30.05 1.68
C ARG A 212 1.11 29.81 3.16
N GLY A 213 0.30 30.39 4.03
CA GLY A 213 0.51 30.36 5.47
C GLY A 213 -0.48 29.46 6.22
N GLY A 214 -0.11 29.09 7.44
CA GLY A 214 -0.98 28.40 8.37
C GLY A 214 -1.52 27.08 7.87
N TYR A 215 -2.83 26.90 7.98
CA TYR A 215 -3.52 25.68 7.54
C TYR A 215 -3.48 25.44 6.03
N ASP A 216 -3.19 26.47 5.23
CA ASP A 216 -3.08 26.35 3.77
C ASP A 216 -1.65 26.06 3.30
N ALA A 217 -0.66 26.08 4.21
CA ALA A 217 0.72 25.71 3.91
C ALA A 217 0.80 24.23 3.47
N GLN A 218 1.48 23.99 2.35
CA GLN A 218 1.72 22.62 1.84
C GLN A 218 2.85 21.97 2.62
N VAL A 219 2.67 20.69 2.94
CA VAL A 219 3.68 19.87 3.62
C VAL A 219 4.12 18.70 2.75
N GLY A 220 5.31 18.15 3.02
CA GLY A 220 5.88 17.04 2.28
C GLY A 220 7.20 17.39 1.59
N GLU A 221 7.64 16.57 0.62
CA GLU A 221 8.96 16.73 -0.02
C GLU A 221 9.21 18.10 -0.68
N ARG A 222 8.15 18.70 -1.24
CA ARG A 222 8.18 20.01 -1.91
C ARG A 222 7.49 21.12 -1.09
N GLY A 223 7.24 20.86 0.18
CA GLY A 223 6.56 21.78 1.10
C GLY A 223 7.36 22.02 2.38
N VAL A 224 6.66 22.44 3.43
CA VAL A 224 7.26 22.64 4.75
C VAL A 224 7.66 21.29 5.35
N LYS A 225 8.89 21.23 5.86
CA LYS A 225 9.39 20.05 6.60
C LYS A 225 8.99 20.20 8.06
N LEU A 226 8.21 19.25 8.56
CA LEU A 226 7.81 19.18 9.96
C LEU A 226 8.76 18.27 10.77
N SER A 227 8.96 18.61 12.04
CA SER A 227 9.63 17.72 12.99
C SER A 227 8.82 16.46 13.26
N GLY A 228 9.43 15.42 13.83
CA GLY A 228 8.72 14.19 14.22
C GLY A 228 7.54 14.46 15.14
N GLY A 229 7.75 15.27 16.20
CA GLY A 229 6.69 15.63 17.13
C GLY A 229 5.57 16.49 16.50
N GLN A 230 5.88 17.37 15.51
CA GLN A 230 4.86 18.10 14.77
C GLN A 230 4.00 17.16 13.92
N ARG A 231 4.62 16.21 13.18
CA ARG A 231 3.87 15.20 12.43
C ARG A 231 2.96 14.39 13.33
N GLN A 232 3.46 13.97 14.49
CA GLN A 232 2.69 13.21 15.45
C GLN A 232 1.46 13.97 15.96
N ARG A 233 1.61 15.27 16.30
CA ARG A 233 0.49 16.12 16.72
C ARG A 233 -0.56 16.28 15.59
N VAL A 234 -0.15 16.36 14.34
CA VAL A 234 -1.09 16.35 13.20
C VAL A 234 -1.83 15.02 13.08
N ALA A 235 -1.13 13.89 13.27
CA ALA A 235 -1.77 12.57 13.27
C ALA A 235 -2.77 12.43 14.43
N ILE A 236 -2.44 12.95 15.61
CA ILE A 236 -3.36 13.00 16.75
C ILE A 236 -4.57 13.90 16.41
N ALA A 237 -4.38 15.07 15.78
CA ALA A 237 -5.47 15.94 15.35
C ALA A 237 -6.43 15.23 14.38
N ARG A 238 -5.91 14.46 13.41
CA ARG A 238 -6.73 13.61 12.51
C ARG A 238 -7.64 12.65 13.28
N VAL A 239 -7.08 11.96 14.27
CA VAL A 239 -7.81 10.97 15.05
C VAL A 239 -8.82 11.65 15.98
N MET A 240 -8.47 12.79 16.57
CA MET A 240 -9.41 13.60 17.36
C MET A 240 -10.57 14.12 16.52
N LEU A 241 -10.31 14.52 15.27
CA LEU A 241 -11.34 14.98 14.34
C LEU A 241 -12.25 13.83 13.89
N LYS A 242 -11.69 12.61 13.74
CA LYS A 242 -12.45 11.41 13.41
C LYS A 242 -13.48 11.07 14.48
N ASP A 243 -13.17 11.37 15.74
CA ASP A 243 -14.05 11.15 16.93
C ASP A 243 -14.57 9.71 17.03
N ALA A 244 -13.67 8.74 16.76
CA ALA A 244 -14.02 7.32 16.81
C ALA A 244 -14.15 6.82 18.25
N PRO A 245 -15.14 5.92 18.54
CA PRO A 245 -15.39 5.41 19.89
C PRO A 245 -14.24 4.55 20.46
N ILE A 246 -13.43 3.96 19.61
CA ILE A 246 -12.26 3.15 19.98
C ILE A 246 -11.00 3.84 19.53
N LEU A 247 -10.02 4.01 20.44
CA LEU A 247 -8.74 4.65 20.15
C LEU A 247 -7.59 3.67 20.33
N ILE A 248 -6.72 3.60 19.34
CA ILE A 248 -5.47 2.83 19.37
C ILE A 248 -4.30 3.80 19.23
N LEU A 249 -3.32 3.70 20.15
CA LEU A 249 -2.09 4.47 20.10
C LEU A 249 -0.93 3.47 20.00
N ASP A 250 -0.15 3.54 18.91
CA ASP A 250 1.02 2.69 18.68
C ASP A 250 2.28 3.54 18.82
N GLU A 251 2.92 3.46 20.00
CA GLU A 251 4.11 4.24 20.39
C GLU A 251 3.96 5.77 20.20
N ALA A 252 2.77 6.29 20.44
CA ALA A 252 2.40 7.69 20.24
C ALA A 252 2.72 8.55 21.50
#